data_64ade4ca9cd4992ba0185e4f7dd40ea8
#
_entry.id   64ade4ca9cd4992ba0185e4f7dd40ea8
#
_cell.length_a   1.000
_cell.length_b   1.000
_cell.length_c   1.000
_cell.angle_alpha   90.00
_cell.angle_beta   90.00
_cell.angle_gamma   90.00
#
_symmetry.space_group_name_H-M   'P 1'
#
loop_
_entity.id
_entity.type
_entity.pdbx_description
1 polymer ?
#
loop_
_entity_poly.entity_id
_entity_poly.type
_entity_poly.pdbx_seq_one_letter_code
_entity_poly.pdbx_strand_id
1 'polypeptide(L)'
;MNGIVIIDKPQDWTSQDVTARLRRVFNTRRIGHGGTLDPMATGVLPVFVGRATRGVEFFEHAEKAYETVLRLGRTTDTEDVFGNTLEEKEVHISETEFAKILEQFRGKIQQVPPMYSALKVNGQKLCDLARKGKEVERQPREIEIFQLECLEFAGETALLRVHCSKGTYIRTLCKDIGEALGCGGCMAALRRVTAGEYTIDEAVPLQELLDAENPEPYLRQVDTMFRNHPAVTLTANQEKRCRNGNAFSIGLREGTYRAYSQNGEFLMLAQVENGVMSTVKSFFEV
;
A
#
# COMPACT_ATOMS: atom_id res chain seq x y z
N MET A 1 13.17 12.57 -15.22
CA MET A 1 13.34 11.25 -14.58
C MET A 1 11.98 10.57 -14.47
N ASN A 2 11.90 9.29 -14.76
CA ASN A 2 10.68 8.48 -14.67
C ASN A 2 11.04 7.15 -14.03
N GLY A 3 10.29 6.73 -13.02
CA GLY A 3 10.55 5.45 -12.36
C GLY A 3 9.84 5.32 -11.03
N ILE A 4 10.17 4.27 -10.30
CA ILE A 4 9.62 3.95 -8.99
C ILE A 4 10.78 3.84 -8.02
N VAL A 5 10.71 4.53 -6.89
CA VAL A 5 11.64 4.34 -5.78
C VAL A 5 10.87 3.74 -4.60
N ILE A 6 11.47 2.74 -3.97
CA ILE A 6 10.89 2.08 -2.80
C ILE A 6 11.55 2.67 -1.57
N ILE A 7 10.78 3.40 -0.78
CA ILE A 7 11.29 4.07 0.42
C ILE A 7 10.98 3.23 1.65
N ASP A 8 11.99 3.00 2.51
CA ASP A 8 11.74 2.66 3.90
C ASP A 8 11.33 3.95 4.62
N LYS A 9 10.03 4.15 4.76
CA LYS A 9 9.49 5.35 5.39
C LYS A 9 9.86 5.37 6.87
N PRO A 10 10.56 6.40 7.36
CA PRO A 10 10.83 6.51 8.78
C PRO A 10 9.58 6.88 9.58
N GLN A 11 9.64 6.67 10.89
CA GLN A 11 8.62 7.11 11.83
C GLN A 11 8.49 8.65 11.82
N ASP A 12 7.35 9.16 12.22
CA ASP A 12 7.00 10.58 12.36
C ASP A 12 6.97 11.38 11.05
N TRP A 13 6.99 10.69 9.92
CA TRP A 13 6.76 11.27 8.60
C TRP A 13 5.40 10.85 8.05
N THR A 14 4.65 11.77 7.48
CA THR A 14 3.51 11.39 6.63
C THR A 14 4.00 10.92 5.26
N SER A 15 3.21 10.09 4.58
CA SER A 15 3.51 9.70 3.18
C SER A 15 3.55 10.93 2.25
N GLN A 16 2.82 12.00 2.58
CA GLN A 16 2.85 13.26 1.84
C GLN A 16 4.14 14.06 2.07
N ASP A 17 4.69 14.06 3.29
CA ASP A 17 5.98 14.71 3.58
C ASP A 17 7.10 14.06 2.78
N VAL A 18 7.10 12.70 2.72
CA VAL A 18 8.05 11.96 1.88
C VAL A 18 7.94 12.39 0.43
N THR A 19 6.73 12.38 -0.16
CA THR A 19 6.56 12.79 -1.56
C THR A 19 6.92 14.27 -1.79
N ALA A 20 6.61 15.15 -0.83
CA ALA A 20 6.96 16.56 -0.92
C ALA A 20 8.49 16.79 -0.93
N ARG A 21 9.22 16.03 -0.11
CA ARG A 21 10.68 16.08 -0.09
C ARG A 21 11.27 15.56 -1.40
N LEU A 22 10.77 14.42 -1.88
CA LEU A 22 11.26 13.78 -3.10
C LEU A 22 10.99 14.59 -4.37
N ARG A 23 10.01 15.52 -4.38
CA ARG A 23 9.84 16.48 -5.48
C ARG A 23 11.08 17.32 -5.72
N ARG A 24 11.81 17.68 -4.66
CA ARG A 24 13.07 18.43 -4.76
C ARG A 24 14.20 17.53 -5.23
N VAL A 25 14.32 16.33 -4.66
CA VAL A 25 15.36 15.34 -5.01
C VAL A 25 15.32 15.00 -6.50
N PHE A 26 14.13 14.69 -7.03
CA PHE A 26 13.95 14.31 -8.44
C PHE A 26 13.63 15.50 -9.37
N ASN A 27 13.66 16.72 -8.87
CA ASN A 27 13.34 17.94 -9.61
C ASN A 27 12.08 17.82 -10.47
N THR A 28 10.99 17.31 -9.89
CA THR A 28 9.70 17.12 -10.58
C THR A 28 8.52 17.35 -9.66
N ARG A 29 7.44 17.91 -10.20
CA ARG A 29 6.16 18.06 -9.50
C ARG A 29 5.33 16.78 -9.54
N ARG A 30 5.60 15.88 -10.50
CA ARG A 30 4.85 14.63 -10.71
C ARG A 30 5.41 13.55 -9.80
N ILE A 31 4.92 13.49 -8.57
CA ILE A 31 5.24 12.44 -7.60
C ILE A 31 3.96 12.01 -6.90
N GLY A 32 3.79 10.70 -6.74
CA GLY A 32 2.71 10.07 -6.01
C GLY A 32 3.22 8.86 -5.23
N HIS A 33 2.43 8.30 -4.32
CA HIS A 33 2.80 7.11 -3.56
C HIS A 33 1.73 6.00 -3.69
N GLY A 34 2.15 4.74 -3.55
CA GLY A 34 1.31 3.55 -3.60
C GLY A 34 0.80 3.14 -2.21
N GLY A 35 -0.18 3.87 -1.70
CA GLY A 35 -0.83 3.57 -0.42
C GLY A 35 -0.23 4.30 0.77
N THR A 36 -1.09 5.02 1.47
CA THR A 36 -0.73 5.81 2.66
C THR A 36 -0.25 4.93 3.81
N LEU A 37 0.79 5.39 4.49
CA LEU A 37 1.19 4.95 5.83
C LEU A 37 0.92 6.09 6.80
N ASP A 38 0.41 5.74 7.98
CA ASP A 38 0.23 6.68 9.09
C ASP A 38 1.59 7.26 9.54
N PRO A 39 1.65 8.43 10.19
CA PRO A 39 2.92 9.03 10.62
C PRO A 39 3.77 8.08 11.48
N MET A 40 3.15 7.38 12.43
CA MET A 40 3.82 6.42 13.31
C MET A 40 4.34 5.17 12.58
N ALA A 41 3.72 4.80 11.46
CA ALA A 41 4.06 3.60 10.71
C ALA A 41 5.35 3.77 9.92
N THR A 42 6.10 2.68 9.78
CA THR A 42 7.36 2.62 9.02
C THR A 42 7.26 1.63 7.86
N GLY A 43 8.32 1.55 7.06
CA GLY A 43 8.50 0.49 6.06
C GLY A 43 8.13 0.88 4.64
N VAL A 44 7.84 -0.10 3.83
CA VAL A 44 7.73 -0.03 2.37
C VAL A 44 6.72 1.01 1.89
N LEU A 45 7.21 2.08 1.29
CA LEU A 45 6.41 3.11 0.64
C LEU A 45 6.87 3.26 -0.82
N PRO A 46 6.19 2.62 -1.79
CA PRO A 46 6.49 2.84 -3.20
C PRO A 46 6.13 4.26 -3.60
N VAL A 47 7.10 4.99 -4.17
CA VAL A 47 6.94 6.35 -4.66
C VAL A 47 7.18 6.38 -6.17
N PHE A 48 6.22 6.91 -6.88
CA PHE A 48 6.17 7.00 -8.33
C PHE A 48 6.62 8.38 -8.78
N VAL A 49 7.63 8.43 -9.66
CA VAL A 49 8.27 9.65 -10.13
C VAL A 49 7.96 9.87 -11.61
N GLY A 50 7.57 11.07 -11.99
CA GLY A 50 7.29 11.44 -13.37
C GLY A 50 6.08 10.69 -13.93
N ARG A 51 6.24 10.05 -15.10
CA ARG A 51 5.16 9.30 -15.76
C ARG A 51 4.77 8.01 -15.04
N ALA A 52 5.65 7.48 -14.18
CA ALA A 52 5.32 6.34 -13.34
C ALA A 52 4.08 6.61 -12.47
N THR A 53 3.75 7.87 -12.15
CA THR A 53 2.53 8.23 -11.41
C THR A 53 1.24 7.72 -12.06
N ARG A 54 1.25 7.44 -13.36
CA ARG A 54 0.14 6.80 -14.07
C ARG A 54 -0.10 5.35 -13.61
N GLY A 55 0.91 4.74 -12.99
CA GLY A 55 0.84 3.37 -12.45
C GLY A 55 0.24 3.29 -11.05
N VAL A 56 0.05 4.40 -10.35
CA VAL A 56 -0.45 4.40 -8.96
C VAL A 56 -1.79 3.68 -8.84
N GLU A 57 -2.68 3.82 -9.81
CA GLU A 57 -4.00 3.16 -9.83
C GLU A 57 -3.92 1.63 -9.75
N PHE A 58 -2.93 1.02 -10.41
CA PHE A 58 -2.74 -0.43 -10.34
C PHE A 58 -2.28 -0.88 -8.95
N PHE A 59 -1.61 0.02 -8.23
CA PHE A 59 -1.10 -0.24 -6.89
C PHE A 59 -2.16 -0.10 -5.78
N GLU A 60 -3.26 0.60 -6.05
CA GLU A 60 -4.37 0.72 -5.10
C GLU A 60 -4.99 -0.63 -4.74
N HIS A 61 -4.91 -1.60 -5.66
CA HIS A 61 -5.45 -2.94 -5.48
C HIS A 61 -4.44 -3.96 -4.95
N ALA A 62 -3.20 -3.57 -4.79
CA ALA A 62 -2.13 -4.46 -4.35
C ALA A 62 -2.34 -4.94 -2.91
N GLU A 63 -1.98 -6.18 -2.65
CA GLU A 63 -1.91 -6.76 -1.31
C GLU A 63 -0.76 -6.12 -0.52
N LYS A 64 -0.84 -6.17 0.81
CA LYS A 64 0.18 -5.64 1.71
C LYS A 64 0.44 -6.62 2.83
N ALA A 65 1.69 -6.67 3.28
CA ALA A 65 2.02 -7.37 4.52
C ALA A 65 2.65 -6.41 5.52
N TYR A 66 2.34 -6.66 6.78
CA TYR A 66 2.73 -5.83 7.90
C TYR A 66 3.26 -6.67 9.05
N GLU A 67 4.18 -6.09 9.82
CA GLU A 67 4.44 -6.48 11.20
C GLU A 67 3.87 -5.39 12.10
N THR A 68 3.09 -5.79 13.10
CA THR A 68 2.42 -4.87 14.01
C THR A 68 2.51 -5.36 15.44
N VAL A 69 2.67 -4.43 16.37
CA VAL A 69 2.56 -4.72 17.80
C VAL A 69 1.16 -4.35 18.24
N LEU A 70 0.39 -5.34 18.64
CA LEU A 70 -0.88 -5.19 19.34
C LEU A 70 -0.60 -4.97 20.83
N ARG A 71 -1.18 -3.94 21.41
CA ARG A 71 -1.27 -3.74 22.87
C ARG A 71 -2.68 -4.08 23.32
N LEU A 72 -2.79 -5.06 24.21
CA LEU A 72 -4.02 -5.45 24.90
C LEU A 72 -4.25 -4.59 26.15
N GLY A 73 -5.47 -4.58 26.65
CA GLY A 73 -5.86 -3.90 27.88
C GLY A 73 -6.06 -2.40 27.76
N ARG A 74 -5.92 -1.82 26.55
CA ARG A 74 -6.11 -0.38 26.33
C ARG A 74 -6.87 -0.11 25.04
N THR A 75 -7.91 0.73 25.10
CA THR A 75 -8.60 1.26 23.93
C THR A 75 -8.39 2.76 23.80
N THR A 76 -8.30 3.26 22.57
CA THR A 76 -8.08 4.67 22.28
C THR A 76 -9.00 5.15 21.15
N ASP A 77 -9.20 6.46 21.07
CA ASP A 77 -10.03 7.12 20.06
C ASP A 77 -9.45 7.03 18.63
N THR A 78 -8.13 6.82 18.49
CA THR A 78 -7.44 6.64 17.20
C THR A 78 -7.17 5.17 16.83
N GLU A 79 -7.50 4.24 17.74
CA GLU A 79 -7.21 2.79 17.62
C GLU A 79 -5.69 2.47 17.62
N ASP A 80 -4.83 3.45 18.01
CA ASP A 80 -3.40 3.31 18.23
C ASP A 80 -2.96 3.95 19.56
N VAL A 81 -1.73 3.70 19.99
CA VAL A 81 -1.24 4.15 21.30
C VAL A 81 -1.09 5.67 21.45
N PHE A 82 -1.18 6.44 20.35
CA PHE A 82 -1.04 7.90 20.36
C PHE A 82 -2.35 8.63 20.60
N GLY A 83 -3.49 7.92 20.53
CA GLY A 83 -4.81 8.47 20.85
C GLY A 83 -5.05 8.64 22.34
N ASN A 84 -6.14 9.37 22.65
CA ASN A 84 -6.62 9.49 24.01
C ASN A 84 -7.16 8.14 24.49
N THR A 85 -6.76 7.74 25.70
CA THR A 85 -7.27 6.51 26.32
C THR A 85 -8.76 6.64 26.60
N LEU A 86 -9.54 5.70 26.12
CA LEU A 86 -10.98 5.59 26.38
C LEU A 86 -11.25 4.63 27.54
N GLU A 87 -10.53 3.50 27.58
CA GLU A 87 -10.68 2.47 28.61
C GLU A 87 -9.35 1.74 28.82
N GLU A 88 -9.08 1.35 30.06
CA GLU A 88 -8.00 0.42 30.43
C GLU A 88 -8.57 -0.73 31.26
N LYS A 89 -8.10 -1.95 30.95
CA LYS A 89 -8.48 -3.20 31.63
C LYS A 89 -7.25 -4.05 31.89
N GLU A 90 -7.29 -4.82 32.97
CA GLU A 90 -6.31 -5.87 33.21
C GLU A 90 -6.40 -6.97 32.16
N VAL A 91 -5.25 -7.51 31.77
CA VAL A 91 -5.15 -8.55 30.74
C VAL A 91 -4.86 -9.89 31.41
N HIS A 92 -5.81 -10.81 31.33
CA HIS A 92 -5.69 -12.18 31.85
C HIS A 92 -5.89 -13.21 30.74
N ILE A 93 -5.18 -13.04 29.64
CA ILE A 93 -5.31 -13.86 28.44
C ILE A 93 -4.13 -14.79 28.34
N SER A 94 -4.39 -16.09 28.18
CA SER A 94 -3.36 -17.08 27.88
C SER A 94 -2.99 -17.04 26.38
N GLU A 95 -1.79 -17.50 26.05
CA GLU A 95 -1.35 -17.63 24.67
C GLU A 95 -2.28 -18.53 23.83
N THR A 96 -2.83 -19.57 24.45
CA THR A 96 -3.78 -20.50 23.77
C THR A 96 -5.10 -19.79 23.43
N GLU A 97 -5.65 -18.98 24.35
CA GLU A 97 -6.85 -18.18 24.10
C GLU A 97 -6.60 -17.13 23.02
N PHE A 98 -5.45 -16.46 23.09
CA PHE A 98 -5.05 -15.51 22.07
C PHE A 98 -4.97 -16.14 20.68
N ALA A 99 -4.26 -17.27 20.55
CA ALA A 99 -4.14 -17.99 19.28
C ALA A 99 -5.50 -18.42 18.73
N LYS A 100 -6.42 -18.89 19.58
CA LYS A 100 -7.77 -19.28 19.17
C LYS A 100 -8.59 -18.12 18.65
N ILE A 101 -8.46 -16.92 19.24
CA ILE A 101 -9.17 -15.72 18.76
C ILE A 101 -8.63 -15.29 17.42
N LEU A 102 -7.32 -15.36 17.16
CA LEU A 102 -6.75 -14.97 15.86
C LEU A 102 -7.35 -15.76 14.67
N GLU A 103 -7.78 -17.01 14.89
CA GLU A 103 -8.42 -17.82 13.85
C GLU A 103 -9.68 -17.17 13.28
N GLN A 104 -10.42 -16.39 14.09
CA GLN A 104 -11.66 -15.74 13.69
C GLN A 104 -11.42 -14.55 12.74
N PHE A 105 -10.19 -14.05 12.67
CA PHE A 105 -9.81 -12.91 11.85
C PHE A 105 -9.12 -13.31 10.53
N ARG A 106 -9.03 -14.61 10.23
CA ARG A 106 -8.49 -15.10 8.96
C ARG A 106 -9.58 -15.23 7.90
N GLY A 107 -9.20 -15.04 6.63
CA GLY A 107 -10.12 -15.07 5.49
C GLY A 107 -10.89 -13.76 5.34
N LYS A 108 -12.10 -13.85 4.81
CA LYS A 108 -12.99 -12.71 4.56
C LYS A 108 -13.73 -12.30 5.83
N ILE A 109 -13.55 -11.06 6.23
CA ILE A 109 -14.18 -10.45 7.41
C ILE A 109 -14.76 -9.09 7.08
N GLN A 110 -15.69 -8.62 7.90
CA GLN A 110 -16.24 -7.27 7.82
C GLN A 110 -15.47 -6.36 8.78
N GLN A 111 -14.99 -5.23 8.28
CA GLN A 111 -14.28 -4.24 9.09
C GLN A 111 -14.94 -2.88 8.95
N VAL A 112 -15.24 -2.22 10.06
CA VAL A 112 -15.70 -0.82 10.08
C VAL A 112 -14.47 0.08 10.04
N PRO A 113 -14.27 0.87 8.97
CA PRO A 113 -13.09 1.74 8.85
C PRO A 113 -12.98 2.73 10.01
N PRO A 114 -11.76 3.09 10.47
CA PRO A 114 -11.61 4.05 11.57
C PRO A 114 -12.01 5.47 11.14
N MET A 115 -12.40 6.31 12.10
CA MET A 115 -12.66 7.74 11.84
C MET A 115 -11.40 8.47 11.33
N TYR A 116 -10.23 8.09 11.84
CA TYR A 116 -8.95 8.64 11.39
C TYR A 116 -8.45 7.94 10.12
N SER A 117 -9.22 8.08 9.01
CA SER A 117 -8.87 7.54 7.70
C SER A 117 -9.03 8.56 6.58
N ALA A 118 -8.40 8.29 5.43
CA ALA A 118 -8.51 9.12 4.22
C ALA A 118 -9.82 8.88 3.43
N LEU A 119 -10.68 7.97 3.88
CA LEU A 119 -11.98 7.72 3.25
C LEU A 119 -12.85 8.97 3.28
N LYS A 120 -13.65 9.13 2.23
CA LYS A 120 -14.57 10.25 2.10
C LYS A 120 -16.01 9.81 2.31
N VAL A 121 -16.74 10.56 3.12
CA VAL A 121 -18.19 10.48 3.28
C VAL A 121 -18.76 11.85 2.89
N ASN A 122 -19.71 11.88 1.97
CA ASN A 122 -20.28 13.13 1.43
C ASN A 122 -19.21 14.16 0.97
N GLY A 123 -18.13 13.67 0.34
CA GLY A 123 -17.03 14.50 -0.18
C GLY A 123 -16.00 14.97 0.83
N GLN A 124 -16.21 14.75 2.14
CA GLN A 124 -15.28 15.12 3.22
C GLN A 124 -14.51 13.90 3.73
N LYS A 125 -13.22 14.06 4.02
CA LYS A 125 -12.41 12.98 4.59
C LYS A 125 -12.84 12.71 6.04
N LEU A 126 -12.91 11.44 6.44
CA LEU A 126 -13.24 11.03 7.80
C LEU A 126 -12.27 11.63 8.82
N CYS A 127 -10.98 11.65 8.54
CA CYS A 127 -9.98 12.25 9.44
C CYS A 127 -10.18 13.77 9.65
N ASP A 128 -10.71 14.49 8.66
CA ASP A 128 -10.98 15.92 8.81
C ASP A 128 -12.26 16.16 9.66
N LEU A 129 -13.21 15.25 9.61
CA LEU A 129 -14.38 15.25 10.47
C LEU A 129 -14.01 14.88 11.92
N ALA A 130 -13.19 13.85 12.10
CA ALA A 130 -12.69 13.41 13.42
C ALA A 130 -11.94 14.54 14.15
N ARG A 131 -11.06 15.26 13.48
CA ARG A 131 -10.34 16.43 14.04
C ARG A 131 -11.26 17.57 14.47
N LYS A 132 -12.47 17.62 13.91
CA LYS A 132 -13.52 18.59 14.29
C LYS A 132 -14.47 18.04 15.36
N GLY A 133 -14.15 16.90 15.96
CA GLY A 133 -14.98 16.22 16.95
C GLY A 133 -16.30 15.66 16.39
N LYS A 134 -16.39 15.49 15.07
CA LYS A 134 -17.58 14.94 14.42
C LYS A 134 -17.39 13.47 14.14
N GLU A 135 -18.27 12.65 14.67
CA GLU A 135 -18.39 11.24 14.33
C GLU A 135 -19.50 11.04 13.31
N VAL A 136 -19.27 10.16 12.32
CA VAL A 136 -20.26 9.79 11.31
C VAL A 136 -20.35 8.27 11.22
N GLU A 137 -21.53 7.79 10.90
CA GLU A 137 -21.75 6.37 10.66
C GLU A 137 -20.88 5.88 9.49
N ARG A 138 -20.23 4.75 9.69
CA ARG A 138 -19.34 4.10 8.70
C ARG A 138 -19.87 2.71 8.41
N GLN A 139 -20.06 2.42 7.14
CA GLN A 139 -20.51 1.10 6.73
C GLN A 139 -19.36 0.10 6.79
N PRO A 140 -19.59 -1.12 7.30
CA PRO A 140 -18.63 -2.20 7.23
C PRO A 140 -18.21 -2.47 5.78
N ARG A 141 -16.95 -2.88 5.59
CA ARG A 141 -16.40 -3.26 4.28
C ARG A 141 -15.79 -4.64 4.39
N GLU A 142 -16.03 -5.45 3.39
CA GLU A 142 -15.35 -6.73 3.28
C GLU A 142 -13.87 -6.50 2.99
N ILE A 143 -13.03 -7.12 3.81
CA ILE A 143 -11.58 -7.24 3.64
C ILE A 143 -11.20 -8.70 3.75
N GLU A 144 -10.00 -9.05 3.30
CA GLU A 144 -9.50 -10.41 3.41
C GLU A 144 -8.14 -10.42 4.09
N ILE A 145 -8.00 -11.23 5.13
CA ILE A 145 -6.75 -11.52 5.82
C ILE A 145 -6.26 -12.88 5.33
N PHE A 146 -5.27 -12.87 4.42
CA PHE A 146 -4.72 -14.09 3.83
C PHE A 146 -3.87 -14.86 4.84
N GLN A 147 -3.15 -14.11 5.72
CA GLN A 147 -2.28 -14.66 6.75
C GLN A 147 -2.32 -13.79 7.99
N LEU A 148 -2.47 -14.41 9.14
CA LEU A 148 -2.38 -13.77 10.47
C LEU A 148 -1.63 -14.71 11.39
N GLU A 149 -0.42 -14.33 11.79
CA GLU A 149 0.47 -15.11 12.65
C GLU A 149 0.85 -14.29 13.88
N CYS A 150 0.86 -14.95 15.03
CA CYS A 150 1.49 -14.42 16.23
C CYS A 150 2.96 -14.85 16.21
N LEU A 151 3.86 -13.89 16.09
CA LEU A 151 5.32 -14.15 16.12
C LEU A 151 5.83 -14.19 17.56
N GLU A 152 5.23 -13.38 18.45
CA GLU A 152 5.58 -13.30 19.86
C GLU A 152 4.35 -12.89 20.67
N PHE A 153 4.14 -13.52 21.82
CA PHE A 153 3.08 -13.15 22.78
C PHE A 153 3.70 -12.92 24.17
N ALA A 154 3.55 -11.71 24.70
CA ALA A 154 4.14 -11.31 25.98
C ALA A 154 3.04 -10.83 26.98
N GLY A 155 1.87 -11.49 26.97
CA GLY A 155 0.73 -11.16 27.85
C GLY A 155 -0.02 -9.90 27.40
N GLU A 156 0.48 -8.72 27.73
CA GLU A 156 -0.16 -7.44 27.35
C GLU A 156 0.17 -7.01 25.90
N THR A 157 1.18 -7.60 25.29
CA THR A 157 1.58 -7.27 23.93
C THR A 157 1.74 -8.51 23.05
N ALA A 158 1.46 -8.37 21.75
CA ALA A 158 1.71 -9.41 20.77
C ALA A 158 2.31 -8.81 19.50
N LEU A 159 3.38 -9.42 18.97
CA LEU A 159 3.89 -9.13 17.65
C LEU A 159 3.17 -10.02 16.63
N LEU A 160 2.47 -9.39 15.69
CA LEU A 160 1.71 -10.06 14.67
C LEU A 160 2.29 -9.79 13.29
N ARG A 161 2.29 -10.82 12.42
CA ARG A 161 2.48 -10.67 10.99
C ARG A 161 1.14 -10.82 10.28
N VAL A 162 0.80 -9.85 9.45
CA VAL A 162 -0.50 -9.77 8.76
C VAL A 162 -0.27 -9.62 7.27
N HIS A 163 -0.80 -10.53 6.45
CA HIS A 163 -0.90 -10.37 4.99
C HIS A 163 -2.38 -10.18 4.63
N CYS A 164 -2.72 -9.11 3.93
CA CYS A 164 -4.09 -8.70 3.75
C CYS A 164 -4.37 -8.01 2.41
N SER A 165 -5.64 -7.97 2.06
CA SER A 165 -6.18 -7.27 0.91
C SER A 165 -6.09 -5.75 1.08
N LYS A 166 -6.29 -5.04 -0.03
CA LYS A 166 -6.46 -3.57 -0.01
C LYS A 166 -7.55 -3.13 0.98
N GLY A 167 -7.38 -1.94 1.53
CA GLY A 167 -8.41 -1.31 2.37
C GLY A 167 -8.47 -1.82 3.80
N THR A 168 -7.62 -2.78 4.17
CA THR A 168 -7.48 -3.25 5.55
C THR A 168 -6.81 -2.21 6.43
N TYR A 169 -7.41 -1.91 7.57
CA TYR A 169 -6.88 -1.04 8.62
C TYR A 169 -6.32 -1.89 9.74
N ILE A 170 -4.99 -1.91 9.89
CA ILE A 170 -4.33 -2.73 10.94
C ILE A 170 -4.66 -2.20 12.34
N ARG A 171 -4.87 -0.89 12.50
CA ARG A 171 -5.37 -0.29 13.76
C ARG A 171 -6.69 -0.91 14.18
N THR A 172 -7.65 -0.96 13.26
CA THR A 172 -8.96 -1.56 13.52
C THR A 172 -8.86 -3.07 13.76
N LEU A 173 -7.98 -3.79 13.04
CA LEU A 173 -7.74 -5.21 13.32
C LEU A 173 -7.24 -5.42 14.75
N CYS A 174 -6.29 -4.61 15.23
CA CYS A 174 -5.79 -4.67 16.60
C CYS A 174 -6.90 -4.38 17.64
N LYS A 175 -7.72 -3.38 17.38
CA LYS A 175 -8.88 -3.05 18.23
C LYS A 175 -9.87 -4.22 18.26
N ASP A 176 -10.28 -4.74 17.09
CA ASP A 176 -11.29 -5.80 16.99
C ASP A 176 -10.81 -7.11 17.66
N ILE A 177 -9.51 -7.45 17.54
CA ILE A 177 -8.90 -8.59 18.28
C ILE A 177 -9.01 -8.37 19.79
N GLY A 178 -8.67 -7.17 20.30
CA GLY A 178 -8.76 -6.84 21.71
C GLY A 178 -10.20 -6.86 22.23
N GLU A 179 -11.17 -6.39 21.43
CA GLU A 179 -12.60 -6.47 21.74
C GLU A 179 -13.09 -7.93 21.81
N ALA A 180 -12.67 -8.78 20.87
CA ALA A 180 -13.02 -10.21 20.87
C ALA A 180 -12.45 -10.96 22.08
N LEU A 181 -11.31 -10.50 22.61
CA LEU A 181 -10.71 -11.00 23.86
C LEU A 181 -11.37 -10.42 25.13
N GLY A 182 -12.23 -9.40 24.99
CA GLY A 182 -12.94 -8.75 26.10
C GLY A 182 -12.11 -7.75 26.91
N CYS A 183 -10.81 -7.65 26.68
CA CYS A 183 -9.91 -6.72 27.37
C CYS A 183 -9.68 -5.40 26.63
N GLY A 184 -10.09 -5.30 25.37
CA GLY A 184 -9.75 -4.17 24.50
C GLY A 184 -8.32 -4.25 23.98
N GLY A 185 -8.04 -3.44 22.94
CA GLY A 185 -6.72 -3.41 22.33
C GLY A 185 -6.54 -2.19 21.43
N CYS A 186 -5.29 -1.85 21.14
CA CYS A 186 -4.90 -0.83 20.18
C CYS A 186 -3.56 -1.19 19.53
N MET A 187 -3.26 -0.55 18.39
CA MET A 187 -2.00 -0.75 17.69
C MET A 187 -0.87 0.07 18.34
N ALA A 188 0.22 -0.58 18.74
CA ALA A 188 1.37 0.08 19.36
C ALA A 188 2.47 0.42 18.34
N ALA A 189 2.68 -0.43 17.32
CA ALA A 189 3.65 -0.19 16.26
C ALA A 189 3.17 -0.82 14.96
N LEU A 190 3.62 -0.25 13.83
CA LEU A 190 3.31 -0.76 12.49
C LEU A 190 4.50 -0.61 11.57
N ARG A 191 4.90 -1.70 10.93
CA ARG A 191 5.88 -1.72 9.85
C ARG A 191 5.30 -2.44 8.64
N ARG A 192 5.21 -1.77 7.50
CA ARG A 192 4.83 -2.42 6.24
C ARG A 192 6.03 -3.10 5.64
N VAL A 193 6.00 -4.44 5.56
CA VAL A 193 7.11 -5.25 5.04
C VAL A 193 6.98 -5.57 3.57
N THR A 194 5.75 -5.57 3.03
CA THR A 194 5.51 -5.66 1.58
C THR A 194 4.38 -4.75 1.12
N ALA A 195 4.45 -4.31 -0.12
CA ALA A 195 3.39 -3.59 -0.80
C ALA A 195 3.41 -3.99 -2.29
N GLY A 196 2.42 -4.81 -2.73
CA GLY A 196 2.44 -5.45 -4.04
C GLY A 196 3.69 -6.30 -4.21
N GLU A 197 4.39 -6.08 -5.32
CA GLU A 197 5.61 -6.81 -5.68
C GLU A 197 6.88 -6.33 -4.90
N TYR A 198 6.78 -5.28 -4.09
CA TYR A 198 7.94 -4.66 -3.45
C TYR A 198 8.05 -5.07 -1.99
N THR A 199 9.27 -5.41 -1.56
CA THR A 199 9.60 -5.86 -0.22
C THR A 199 10.47 -4.85 0.52
N ILE A 200 10.59 -5.02 1.84
CA ILE A 200 11.42 -4.17 2.68
C ILE A 200 12.92 -4.28 2.33
N ASP A 201 13.37 -5.43 1.85
CA ASP A 201 14.76 -5.66 1.44
C ASP A 201 15.14 -4.84 0.20
N GLU A 202 14.14 -4.39 -0.56
CA GLU A 202 14.31 -3.55 -1.74
C GLU A 202 14.20 -2.05 -1.42
N ALA A 203 13.81 -1.71 -0.19
CA ALA A 203 13.55 -0.33 0.20
C ALA A 203 14.82 0.40 0.62
N VAL A 204 14.89 1.66 0.24
CA VAL A 204 16.00 2.56 0.59
C VAL A 204 15.58 3.45 1.76
N PRO A 205 16.41 3.60 2.80
CA PRO A 205 16.16 4.58 3.84
C PRO A 205 15.96 5.97 3.25
N LEU A 206 14.93 6.68 3.69
CA LEU A 206 14.63 8.02 3.14
C LEU A 206 15.85 8.95 3.21
N GLN A 207 16.60 8.95 4.32
CA GLN A 207 17.75 9.82 4.51
C GLN A 207 18.86 9.56 3.48
N GLU A 208 19.13 8.29 3.16
CA GLU A 208 20.12 7.91 2.15
C GLU A 208 19.80 8.56 0.78
N LEU A 209 18.53 8.51 0.38
CA LEU A 209 18.10 9.14 -0.87
C LEU A 209 18.14 10.68 -0.81
N LEU A 210 17.88 11.28 0.36
CA LEU A 210 17.95 12.73 0.54
C LEU A 210 19.39 13.26 0.46
N ASP A 211 20.37 12.45 0.85
CA ASP A 211 21.80 12.79 0.86
C ASP A 211 22.50 12.39 -0.45
N ALA A 212 21.81 11.70 -1.35
CA ALA A 212 22.38 11.22 -2.61
C ALA A 212 22.64 12.40 -3.58
N GLU A 213 23.89 12.54 -4.06
CA GLU A 213 24.26 13.49 -5.10
C GLU A 213 23.53 13.19 -6.44
N ASN A 214 23.37 11.92 -6.76
CA ASN A 214 22.62 11.46 -7.91
C ASN A 214 21.53 10.45 -7.47
N PRO A 215 20.25 10.84 -7.51
CA PRO A 215 19.15 9.96 -7.11
C PRO A 215 18.69 8.99 -8.21
N GLU A 216 19.17 9.12 -9.44
CA GLU A 216 18.70 8.34 -10.59
C GLU A 216 18.93 6.81 -10.44
N PRO A 217 20.04 6.31 -9.88
CA PRO A 217 20.26 4.88 -9.66
C PRO A 217 19.25 4.21 -8.73
N TYR A 218 18.56 4.98 -7.89
CA TYR A 218 17.52 4.45 -6.99
C TYR A 218 16.18 4.25 -7.68
N LEU A 219 16.01 4.78 -8.91
CA LEU A 219 14.79 4.62 -9.68
C LEU A 219 14.77 3.26 -10.39
N ARG A 220 13.74 2.49 -10.11
CA ARG A 220 13.40 1.27 -10.84
C ARG A 220 12.58 1.60 -12.07
N GLN A 221 12.72 0.79 -13.10
CA GLN A 221 11.89 0.90 -14.30
C GLN A 221 10.41 0.69 -13.97
N VAL A 222 9.53 1.40 -14.67
CA VAL A 222 8.08 1.36 -14.42
C VAL A 222 7.49 -0.03 -14.69
N ASP A 223 8.04 -0.76 -15.63
CA ASP A 223 7.60 -2.10 -16.01
C ASP A 223 7.80 -3.16 -14.93
N THR A 224 8.62 -2.87 -13.91
CA THR A 224 8.79 -3.75 -12.72
C THR A 224 7.48 -4.00 -11.98
N MET A 225 6.51 -3.07 -12.06
CA MET A 225 5.16 -3.26 -11.52
C MET A 225 4.38 -4.40 -12.20
N PHE A 226 4.77 -4.75 -13.41
CA PHE A 226 4.03 -5.65 -14.29
C PHE A 226 4.85 -6.90 -14.63
N ARG A 227 5.85 -7.24 -13.80
CA ARG A 227 6.81 -8.33 -14.09
C ARG A 227 6.14 -9.69 -14.31
N ASN A 228 4.93 -9.89 -13.77
CA ASN A 228 4.14 -11.11 -13.93
C ASN A 228 3.42 -11.19 -15.30
N HIS A 229 3.41 -10.12 -16.09
CA HIS A 229 2.87 -10.15 -17.45
C HIS A 229 3.96 -10.39 -18.47
N PRO A 230 3.69 -11.18 -19.54
CA PRO A 230 4.66 -11.43 -20.61
C PRO A 230 5.06 -10.15 -21.33
N ALA A 231 6.29 -10.12 -21.81
CA ALA A 231 6.84 -9.02 -22.61
C ALA A 231 6.64 -9.27 -24.10
N VAL A 232 6.44 -8.19 -24.86
CA VAL A 232 6.43 -8.21 -26.33
C VAL A 232 7.14 -6.99 -26.89
N THR A 233 7.98 -7.18 -27.90
CA THR A 233 8.62 -6.08 -28.64
C THR A 233 7.78 -5.77 -29.88
N LEU A 234 7.39 -4.50 -30.02
CA LEU A 234 6.58 -4.03 -31.14
C LEU A 234 7.45 -3.78 -32.39
N THR A 235 6.89 -4.02 -33.56
CA THR A 235 7.49 -3.55 -34.82
C THR A 235 7.38 -2.01 -34.91
N ALA A 236 8.18 -1.37 -35.75
CA ALA A 236 8.14 0.09 -35.91
C ALA A 236 6.75 0.63 -36.29
N ASN A 237 5.98 -0.11 -37.11
CA ASN A 237 4.62 0.28 -37.46
C ASN A 237 3.65 0.13 -36.27
N GLN A 238 3.76 -0.95 -35.49
CA GLN A 238 2.96 -1.15 -34.26
C GLN A 238 3.30 -0.11 -33.21
N GLU A 239 4.58 0.22 -33.02
CA GLU A 239 5.01 1.28 -32.11
C GLU A 239 4.42 2.64 -32.52
N LYS A 240 4.47 2.99 -33.81
CA LYS A 240 3.85 4.22 -34.33
C LYS A 240 2.35 4.27 -33.99
N ARG A 241 1.63 3.15 -34.19
CA ARG A 241 0.21 3.06 -33.83
C ARG A 241 -0.02 3.18 -32.33
N CYS A 242 0.80 2.49 -31.51
CA CYS A 242 0.78 2.58 -30.06
C CYS A 242 0.94 4.04 -29.57
N ARG A 243 1.96 4.75 -30.06
CA ARG A 243 2.23 6.15 -29.68
C ARG A 243 1.10 7.11 -30.06
N ASN A 244 0.35 6.79 -31.12
CA ASN A 244 -0.84 7.54 -31.54
C ASN A 244 -2.12 7.09 -30.82
N GLY A 245 -2.05 6.15 -29.86
CA GLY A 245 -3.20 5.64 -29.12
C GLY A 245 -4.12 4.71 -29.92
N ASN A 246 -3.69 4.22 -31.07
CA ASN A 246 -4.47 3.34 -31.94
C ASN A 246 -4.22 1.87 -31.62
N ALA A 247 -5.28 1.08 -31.56
CA ALA A 247 -5.20 -0.37 -31.50
C ALA A 247 -4.66 -0.97 -32.84
N PHE A 248 -4.06 -2.15 -32.79
CA PHE A 248 -3.50 -2.83 -33.95
C PHE A 248 -3.55 -4.34 -33.82
N SER A 249 -3.57 -5.04 -34.96
CA SER A 249 -3.57 -6.50 -35.01
C SER A 249 -2.21 -7.06 -34.61
N ILE A 250 -2.24 -8.16 -33.84
CA ILE A 250 -1.05 -8.86 -33.37
C ILE A 250 -1.34 -10.36 -33.23
N GLY A 251 -0.37 -11.21 -33.60
CA GLY A 251 -0.50 -12.67 -33.53
C GLY A 251 -0.15 -13.24 -32.15
N LEU A 252 -0.75 -12.69 -31.08
CA LEU A 252 -0.53 -13.17 -29.70
C LEU A 252 -1.83 -13.76 -29.14
N ARG A 253 -1.69 -14.60 -28.10
CA ARG A 253 -2.83 -15.10 -27.32
C ARG A 253 -3.49 -13.95 -26.55
N GLU A 254 -4.76 -14.14 -26.21
CA GLU A 254 -5.47 -13.20 -25.33
C GLU A 254 -4.77 -13.07 -23.99
N GLY A 255 -4.74 -11.84 -23.47
CA GLY A 255 -4.09 -11.56 -22.19
C GLY A 255 -3.47 -10.16 -22.11
N THR A 256 -2.89 -9.88 -20.97
CA THR A 256 -2.20 -8.62 -20.67
C THR A 256 -0.71 -8.75 -20.94
N TYR A 257 -0.10 -7.75 -21.58
CA TYR A 257 1.29 -7.75 -22.02
C TYR A 257 2.00 -6.46 -21.64
N ARG A 258 3.31 -6.57 -21.39
CA ARG A 258 4.24 -5.43 -21.36
C ARG A 258 4.76 -5.20 -22.78
N ALA A 259 4.41 -4.07 -23.37
CA ALA A 259 4.84 -3.75 -24.74
C ALA A 259 6.04 -2.80 -24.74
N TYR A 260 7.05 -3.16 -25.52
CA TYR A 260 8.32 -2.44 -25.64
C TYR A 260 8.59 -2.00 -27.08
N SER A 261 9.32 -0.89 -27.24
CA SER A 261 9.91 -0.51 -28.50
C SER A 261 11.05 -1.46 -28.89
N GLN A 262 11.54 -1.36 -30.14
CA GLN A 262 12.72 -2.10 -30.58
C GLN A 262 13.99 -1.71 -29.80
N ASN A 263 14.02 -0.51 -29.23
CA ASN A 263 15.16 -0.02 -28.44
C ASN A 263 15.02 -0.36 -26.94
N GLY A 264 14.02 -1.18 -26.56
CA GLY A 264 13.81 -1.61 -25.18
C GLY A 264 13.07 -0.60 -24.28
N GLU A 265 12.52 0.50 -24.83
CA GLU A 265 11.67 1.42 -24.05
C GLU A 265 10.35 0.75 -23.70
N PHE A 266 9.95 0.76 -22.42
CA PHE A 266 8.64 0.32 -22.01
C PHE A 266 7.58 1.33 -22.45
N LEU A 267 6.70 0.93 -23.35
CA LEU A 267 5.71 1.81 -23.97
C LEU A 267 4.38 1.78 -23.21
N MET A 268 3.87 0.60 -22.95
CA MET A 268 2.53 0.46 -22.34
C MET A 268 2.30 -0.91 -21.70
N LEU A 269 1.40 -0.93 -20.75
CA LEU A 269 0.64 -2.12 -20.42
C LEU A 269 -0.49 -2.23 -21.45
N ALA A 270 -0.62 -3.38 -22.08
CA ALA A 270 -1.53 -3.62 -23.20
C ALA A 270 -2.42 -4.84 -22.93
N GLN A 271 -3.62 -4.83 -23.49
CA GLN A 271 -4.53 -5.97 -23.54
C GLN A 271 -4.66 -6.49 -24.97
N VAL A 272 -4.59 -7.80 -25.15
CA VAL A 272 -4.87 -8.48 -26.41
C VAL A 272 -6.20 -9.20 -26.30
N GLU A 273 -7.13 -8.84 -27.20
CA GLU A 273 -8.44 -9.47 -27.33
C GLU A 273 -8.75 -9.65 -28.82
N ASN A 274 -9.23 -10.83 -29.22
CA ASN A 274 -9.56 -11.15 -30.62
C ASN A 274 -8.47 -10.81 -31.63
N GLY A 275 -7.20 -11.03 -31.25
CA GLY A 275 -6.04 -10.75 -32.10
C GLY A 275 -5.71 -9.26 -32.27
N VAL A 276 -6.32 -8.38 -31.47
CA VAL A 276 -6.08 -6.93 -31.47
C VAL A 276 -5.47 -6.51 -30.14
N MET A 277 -4.35 -5.78 -30.23
CA MET A 277 -3.72 -5.18 -29.05
C MET A 277 -4.22 -3.75 -28.87
N SER A 278 -4.66 -3.43 -27.67
CA SER A 278 -5.09 -2.09 -27.22
C SER A 278 -4.34 -1.63 -25.98
N THR A 279 -4.23 -0.32 -25.81
CA THR A 279 -3.55 0.29 -24.66
C THR A 279 -4.42 0.22 -23.40
N VAL A 280 -3.94 -0.46 -22.36
CA VAL A 280 -4.49 -0.33 -21.00
C VAL A 280 -3.95 0.96 -20.37
N LYS A 281 -2.61 1.14 -20.39
CA LYS A 281 -1.96 2.36 -19.88
C LYS A 281 -0.62 2.60 -20.57
N SER A 282 -0.40 3.84 -21.02
CA SER A 282 0.85 4.25 -21.67
C SER A 282 1.80 4.94 -20.69
N PHE A 283 3.11 4.71 -20.89
CA PHE A 283 4.18 5.26 -20.05
C PHE A 283 5.27 6.02 -20.82
N PHE A 284 5.24 5.99 -22.14
CA PHE A 284 6.16 6.72 -23.01
C PHE A 284 5.92 8.25 -23.00
N GLU A 285 6.89 9.00 -23.45
CA GLU A 285 6.75 10.44 -23.74
C GLU A 285 6.18 10.67 -25.15
N VAL A 286 5.24 11.61 -25.25
CA VAL A 286 4.64 12.08 -26.50
C VAL A 286 5.43 13.24 -27.03
#